data_75749a97f816759b89288a43603e7e57
#
_entry.id   75749a97f816759b89288a43603e7e57
#
_cell.length_a   1.000
_cell.length_b   1.000
_cell.length_c   1.000
_cell.angle_alpha   90.00
_cell.angle_beta   90.00
_cell.angle_gamma   90.00
#
_symmetry.space_group_name_H-M   'P 1'
#
loop_
_entity.id
_entity.type
_entity.pdbx_description
1 polymer ?
#
loop_
_entity_poly.entity_id
_entity_poly.type
_entity_poly.pdbx_seq_one_letter_code
_entity_poly.pdbx_strand_id
1 'polypeptide(L)'
;HDALPILEERVNPRLYCVFSNDMAWCESYLPGLLPGKKVVYVDWNKGAESYVDMQLMSLCRHNIIANSSFSWWGAWLNRNPQKVVVAPERWMNSPIEDPVSDKWIKL
;
A
#
# COMPACT_ATOMS: atom_id res chain seq x y z
N HIS A 1 7.19 -2.45 7.81
CA HIS A 1 7.56 -1.46 8.83
C HIS A 1 8.55 -0.44 8.32
N ASP A 2 9.56 -0.88 7.59
CA ASP A 2 10.59 0.01 7.06
C ASP A 2 10.05 0.93 5.96
N ALA A 3 8.93 0.57 5.37
CA ALA A 3 8.29 1.37 4.33
C ALA A 3 7.72 2.69 4.86
N LEU A 4 7.19 2.69 6.09
CA LEU A 4 6.58 3.88 6.66
C LEU A 4 7.57 5.03 6.83
N PRO A 5 8.75 4.83 7.44
CA PRO A 5 9.74 5.91 7.53
C PRO A 5 10.18 6.44 6.17
N ILE A 6 10.32 5.58 5.18
CA ILE A 6 10.70 6.00 3.82
C ILE A 6 9.66 6.94 3.23
N LEU A 7 8.39 6.57 3.34
CA LEU A 7 7.31 7.38 2.80
C LEU A 7 7.15 8.68 3.57
N GLU A 8 7.27 8.65 4.91
CA GLU A 8 7.23 9.84 5.75
C GLU A 8 8.29 10.85 5.35
N GLU A 9 9.51 10.39 5.13
CA GLU A 9 10.63 11.25 4.76
C GLU A 9 10.43 11.87 3.38
N ARG A 10 9.93 11.09 2.43
CA ARG A 10 9.81 11.54 1.05
C ARG A 10 8.63 12.44 0.79
N VAL A 11 7.47 12.14 1.37
CA VAL A 11 6.22 12.82 0.99
C VAL A 11 5.40 13.33 2.17
N ASN A 12 5.75 12.95 3.39
CA ASN A 12 5.08 13.38 4.62
C ASN A 12 3.55 13.31 4.50
N PRO A 13 2.96 12.11 4.34
CA PRO A 13 1.53 11.98 4.11
C PRO A 13 0.72 12.49 5.31
N ARG A 14 -0.45 13.03 5.06
CA ARG A 14 -1.38 13.46 6.12
C ARG A 14 -2.39 12.39 6.48
N LEU A 15 -2.66 11.49 5.55
CA LEU A 15 -3.67 10.47 5.67
C LEU A 15 -3.14 9.15 5.15
N TYR A 16 -3.33 8.10 5.93
CA TYR A 16 -3.07 6.73 5.51
C TYR A 16 -4.40 5.98 5.38
N CYS A 17 -4.59 5.32 4.25
CA CYS A 17 -5.70 4.39 4.04
C CYS A 17 -5.14 2.98 4.09
N VAL A 18 -5.67 2.16 4.98
CA VAL A 18 -5.16 0.81 5.25
C VAL A 18 -6.13 -0.23 4.69
N PHE A 19 -5.61 -1.11 3.88
CA PHE A 19 -6.34 -2.23 3.28
C PHE A 19 -5.64 -3.51 3.72
N SER A 20 -6.36 -4.40 4.38
CA SER A 20 -5.78 -5.63 4.90
C SER A 20 -6.84 -6.68 5.14
N ASN A 21 -6.46 -7.95 5.02
CA ASN A 21 -7.29 -9.05 5.45
C ASN A 21 -7.06 -9.41 6.93
N ASP A 22 -6.13 -8.71 7.60
CA ASP A 22 -5.92 -8.80 9.05
C ASP A 22 -6.04 -7.41 9.67
N MET A 23 -7.25 -6.90 9.68
CA MET A 23 -7.51 -5.55 10.12
C MET A 23 -7.28 -5.38 11.63
N ALA A 24 -7.54 -6.44 12.42
CA ALA A 24 -7.30 -6.39 13.86
C ALA A 24 -5.83 -6.12 14.18
N TRP A 25 -4.91 -6.76 13.45
CA TRP A 25 -3.48 -6.51 13.60
C TRP A 25 -3.15 -5.04 13.26
N CYS A 26 -3.69 -4.56 12.15
CA CYS A 26 -3.44 -3.20 11.71
C CYS A 26 -3.93 -2.17 12.74
N GLU A 27 -5.12 -2.34 13.26
CA GLU A 27 -5.70 -1.44 14.26
C GLU A 27 -4.91 -1.44 15.58
N SER A 28 -4.28 -2.57 15.90
CA SER A 28 -3.50 -2.70 17.14
C SER A 28 -2.10 -2.09 17.02
N TYR A 29 -1.45 -2.22 15.88
CA TYR A 29 -0.03 -1.88 15.74
C TYR A 29 0.24 -0.59 14.97
N LEU A 30 -0.55 -0.27 13.96
CA LEU A 30 -0.25 0.90 13.13
C LEU A 30 -0.33 2.24 13.85
N PRO A 31 -1.27 2.48 14.79
CA PRO A 31 -1.31 3.77 15.47
C PRO A 31 -0.01 4.12 16.19
N GLY A 32 0.67 3.12 16.77
CA GLY A 32 1.96 3.32 17.41
C GLY A 32 3.09 3.67 16.43
N LEU A 33 2.95 3.27 15.17
CA LEU A 33 3.93 3.53 14.13
C LEU A 33 3.68 4.86 13.39
N LEU A 34 2.49 5.42 13.54
CA LEU A 34 2.05 6.62 12.81
C LEU A 34 1.49 7.67 13.78
N PRO A 35 2.27 8.10 14.79
CA PRO A 35 1.78 9.05 15.77
C PRO A 35 1.42 10.39 15.10
N GLY A 36 0.25 10.93 15.47
CA GLY A 36 -0.21 12.19 14.93
C GLY A 36 -0.76 12.15 13.52
N LYS A 37 -0.79 10.98 12.90
CA LYS A 37 -1.32 10.81 11.54
C LYS A 37 -2.76 10.34 11.56
N LYS A 38 -3.52 10.76 10.58
CA LYS A 38 -4.87 10.26 10.38
C LYS A 38 -4.81 8.94 9.62
N VAL A 39 -5.46 7.91 10.15
CA VAL A 39 -5.47 6.57 9.57
C VAL A 39 -6.92 6.13 9.39
N VAL A 40 -7.27 5.71 8.18
CA VAL A 40 -8.57 5.15 7.86
C VAL A 40 -8.38 3.68 7.51
N TYR A 41 -9.11 2.81 8.20
CA TYR A 41 -9.07 1.36 7.97
C TYR A 41 -10.25 1.00 7.07
N VAL A 42 -9.94 0.58 5.84
CA VAL A 42 -10.96 0.28 4.83
C VAL A 42 -11.33 -1.19 4.97
N ASP A 43 -12.44 -1.48 5.65
CA ASP A 43 -12.85 -2.85 5.95
C ASP A 43 -14.29 -3.17 5.47
N TRP A 44 -14.90 -2.29 4.69
CA TRP A 44 -16.30 -2.46 4.30
C TRP A 44 -16.51 -3.06 2.93
N ASN A 45 -15.47 -3.17 2.10
CA ASN A 45 -15.58 -3.78 0.78
C ASN A 45 -15.11 -5.24 0.85
N LYS A 46 -16.03 -6.18 0.69
CA LYS A 46 -15.74 -7.61 0.83
C LYS A 46 -16.38 -8.41 -0.29
N GLY A 47 -15.84 -9.59 -0.56
CA GLY A 47 -16.37 -10.49 -1.57
C GLY A 47 -16.40 -9.85 -2.96
N ALA A 48 -17.57 -9.78 -3.56
CA ALA A 48 -17.75 -9.24 -4.91
C ALA A 48 -17.41 -7.74 -5.02
N GLU A 49 -17.34 -7.03 -3.89
CA GLU A 49 -17.03 -5.61 -3.86
C GLU A 49 -15.55 -5.32 -3.57
N SER A 50 -14.72 -6.34 -3.44
CA SER A 50 -13.30 -6.15 -3.11
C SER A 50 -12.54 -5.37 -4.20
N TYR A 51 -13.03 -5.36 -5.43
CA TYR A 51 -12.41 -4.56 -6.49
C TYR A 51 -12.44 -3.05 -6.19
N VAL A 52 -13.37 -2.61 -5.34
CA VAL A 52 -13.45 -1.21 -4.93
C VAL A 52 -12.20 -0.82 -4.12
N ASP A 53 -11.68 -1.73 -3.31
CA ASP A 53 -10.42 -1.49 -2.59
C ASP A 53 -9.26 -1.24 -3.55
N MET A 54 -9.17 -2.02 -4.63
CA MET A 54 -8.15 -1.81 -5.64
C MET A 54 -8.29 -0.44 -6.30
N GLN A 55 -9.51 -0.01 -6.60
CA GLN A 55 -9.77 1.32 -7.14
C GLN A 55 -9.35 2.41 -6.17
N LEU A 56 -9.70 2.26 -4.89
CA LEU A 56 -9.31 3.24 -3.86
C LEU A 56 -7.79 3.32 -3.71
N MET A 57 -7.11 2.18 -3.72
CA MET A 57 -5.66 2.14 -3.69
C MET A 57 -5.05 2.89 -4.88
N SER A 58 -5.61 2.72 -6.07
CA SER A 58 -5.10 3.37 -7.28
C SER A 58 -5.33 4.89 -7.28
N LEU A 59 -6.28 5.37 -6.50
CA LEU A 59 -6.59 6.80 -6.37
C LEU A 59 -5.77 7.49 -5.27
N CYS A 60 -5.04 6.76 -4.45
CA CYS A 60 -4.12 7.33 -3.50
C CYS A 60 -2.95 7.99 -4.23
N ARG A 61 -2.31 8.96 -3.61
CA ARG A 61 -1.15 9.61 -4.23
C ARG A 61 0.07 8.69 -4.28
N HIS A 62 0.22 7.86 -3.26
CA HIS A 62 1.37 6.98 -3.08
C HIS A 62 0.88 5.65 -2.55
N ASN A 63 1.70 4.61 -2.70
CA ASN A 63 1.32 3.27 -2.28
C ASN A 63 2.49 2.56 -1.60
N ILE A 64 2.18 1.88 -0.50
CA ILE A 64 3.03 0.85 0.10
C ILE A 64 2.32 -0.47 -0.14
N ILE A 65 2.97 -1.41 -0.79
CA ILE A 65 2.34 -2.66 -1.17
C ILE A 65 3.02 -3.86 -0.54
N ALA A 66 2.23 -4.89 -0.30
CA ALA A 66 2.72 -6.17 0.16
C ALA A 66 2.96 -7.11 -1.03
N ASN A 67 3.45 -8.30 -0.74
CA ASN A 67 3.66 -9.35 -1.75
C ASN A 67 2.31 -9.97 -2.12
N SER A 68 1.53 -9.23 -2.88
CA SER A 68 0.16 -9.58 -3.25
C SER A 68 -0.15 -8.98 -4.62
N SER A 69 -0.70 -9.80 -5.51
CA SER A 69 -1.11 -9.33 -6.84
C SER A 69 -2.13 -8.21 -6.75
N PHE A 70 -3.02 -8.28 -5.77
CA PHE A 70 -4.06 -7.28 -5.57
C PHE A 70 -3.45 -5.90 -5.27
N SER A 71 -2.52 -5.82 -4.33
CA SER A 71 -1.89 -4.55 -3.99
C SER A 71 -0.97 -4.07 -5.11
N TRP A 72 -0.33 -4.98 -5.83
CA TRP A 72 0.48 -4.66 -7.00
C TRP A 72 -0.35 -3.91 -8.06
N TRP A 73 -1.53 -4.44 -8.38
CA TRP A 73 -2.42 -3.79 -9.33
C TRP A 73 -2.87 -2.41 -8.85
N GLY A 74 -3.15 -2.26 -7.56
CA GLY A 74 -3.51 -0.96 -6.99
C GLY A 74 -2.43 0.08 -7.24
N ALA A 75 -1.17 -0.27 -7.01
CA ALA A 75 -0.05 0.62 -7.25
C ALA A 75 0.20 0.87 -8.74
N TRP A 76 0.11 -0.18 -9.56
CA TRP A 76 0.32 -0.08 -11.00
C TRP A 76 -0.71 0.85 -11.65
N LEU A 77 -1.97 0.75 -11.23
CA LEU A 77 -3.05 1.57 -11.78
C LEU A 77 -3.05 3.01 -11.27
N ASN A 78 -2.23 3.32 -10.27
CA ASN A 78 -2.11 4.69 -9.77
C ASN A 78 -1.48 5.58 -10.85
N ARG A 79 -2.22 6.57 -11.29
CA ARG A 79 -1.83 7.45 -12.39
C ARG A 79 -1.06 8.69 -11.96
N ASN A 80 -0.83 8.89 -10.68
CA ASN A 80 -0.04 10.03 -10.22
C ASN A 80 1.39 9.93 -10.79
N PRO A 81 1.83 10.88 -11.63
CA PRO A 81 3.18 10.82 -12.20
C PRO A 81 4.28 11.00 -11.17
N GLN A 82 3.95 11.55 -10.00
CA GLN A 82 4.88 11.76 -8.90
C GLN A 82 4.68 10.72 -7.79
N LYS A 83 3.98 9.64 -8.08
CA LYS A 83 3.73 8.62 -7.06
C LYS A 83 5.04 8.02 -6.54
N VAL A 84 5.06 7.76 -5.24
CA VAL A 84 6.09 6.96 -4.59
C VAL A 84 5.46 5.61 -4.24
N VAL A 85 6.04 4.54 -4.72
CA VAL A 85 5.59 3.18 -4.42
C VAL A 85 6.71 2.45 -3.73
N VAL A 86 6.42 1.91 -2.55
CA VAL A 86 7.35 1.08 -1.79
C VAL A 86 6.85 -0.34 -1.84
N ALA A 87 7.70 -1.27 -2.26
CA ALA A 87 7.34 -2.65 -2.50
C ALA A 87 8.40 -3.59 -1.95
N PRO A 88 8.04 -4.87 -1.67
CA PRO A 88 9.04 -5.86 -1.30
C PRO A 88 10.04 -6.08 -2.42
N GLU A 89 11.31 -6.24 -2.08
CA GLU A 89 12.34 -6.53 -3.06
C GLU A 89 12.12 -7.90 -3.71
N ARG A 90 11.76 -8.90 -2.89
CA ARG A 90 11.46 -10.23 -3.38
C ARG A 90 9.97 -10.43 -3.56
N TRP A 91 9.59 -10.78 -4.76
CA TRP A 91 8.22 -11.08 -5.10
C TRP A 91 8.05 -12.61 -5.19
N MET A 92 7.60 -13.20 -4.10
CA MET A 92 7.46 -14.65 -4.02
C MET A 92 6.23 -15.15 -4.76
N ASN A 93 6.32 -16.33 -5.34
CA ASN A 93 5.19 -17.00 -6.02
C ASN A 93 4.65 -16.20 -7.20
N SER A 94 5.45 -15.33 -7.77
CA SER A 94 5.04 -14.58 -8.96
C SER A 94 5.37 -15.39 -10.22
N PRO A 95 4.44 -15.50 -11.17
CA PRO A 95 4.74 -16.05 -12.48
C PRO A 95 5.57 -15.10 -13.35
N ILE A 96 5.68 -13.85 -12.95
CA ILE A 96 6.46 -12.83 -13.62
C ILE A 96 7.81 -12.70 -12.91
N GLU A 97 8.88 -12.76 -13.66
CA GLU A 97 10.23 -12.79 -13.10
C GLU A 97 10.57 -11.54 -12.29
N ASP A 98 10.12 -10.38 -12.71
CA ASP A 98 10.32 -9.13 -11.97
C ASP A 98 9.10 -8.24 -12.12
N PRO A 99 8.05 -8.46 -11.30
CA PRO A 99 6.84 -7.67 -11.40
C PRO A 99 6.99 -6.26 -10.81
N VAL A 100 8.07 -6.01 -10.08
CA VAL A 100 8.29 -4.72 -9.42
C VAL A 100 8.94 -3.77 -10.40
N SER A 101 8.30 -2.63 -10.65
CA SER A 101 8.83 -1.61 -11.54
C SER A 101 10.17 -1.08 -11.03
N ASP A 102 11.10 -0.80 -11.95
CA ASP A 102 12.39 -0.21 -11.59
C ASP A 102 12.26 1.17 -10.94
N LYS A 103 11.13 1.84 -11.16
CA LYS A 103 10.86 3.15 -10.58
C LYS A 103 10.36 3.07 -9.14
N TRP A 104 10.02 1.88 -8.66
CA TRP A 104 9.51 1.68 -7.31
C TRP A 104 10.67 1.47 -6.35
N ILE A 105 10.46 1.87 -5.09
CA ILE A 105 11.43 1.63 -4.03
C ILE A 105 11.28 0.20 -3.54
N LYS A 106 12.37 -0.56 -3.59
CA LYS A 106 12.38 -1.96 -3.19
C LYS A 106 13.01 -2.11 -1.81
N LEU A 107 12.36 -2.85 -0.95
CA LEU A 107 12.87 -3.14 0.39
C LEU A 107 13.44 -4.54 0.51
#